data_04c633edb0693f8206479c3440c14425
#
_entry.id   04c633edb0693f8206479c3440c14425
#
_cell.length_a   1.000
_cell.length_b   1.000
_cell.length_c   1.000
_cell.angle_alpha   90.00
_cell.angle_beta   90.00
_cell.angle_gamma   90.00
#
_symmetry.space_group_name_H-M   'P 1'
#
loop_
_entity.id
_entity.type
_entity.pdbx_description
1 polymer ?
#
loop_
_entity_poly.entity_id
_entity_poly.type
_entity_poly.pdbx_seq_one_letter_code
_entity_poly.pdbx_strand_id
1 'polypeptide(L)'
;MPNKTIMTHYNTIIIGAGLAGLTAAIYSARGGKSTLVLESTVLGGQIIYVDKVDNYPALPNTSGVDIISAAAEQAQSLGAEIKYEEVKSIAADKTVTTSSAEYTADKIIIAIGITRKKLEVMGEEQFAGKGVSYCAVCDGAFYKGKTAVVIGKGKMATEDIEFLTPICESVIHLPDPKAIAEIKGDGAVTSVLLTDGTETPTDAVFVAVGMSVNTAWLPAEIKRTEKGFIITDESCQTSLDGIYAAGDCRDKKHRQLVTAAADGCISALS
;
A
#
# COMPACT_ATOMS: atom_id res chain seq x y z
N MET A 1 -9.02 -35.27 28.03
CA MET A 1 -8.32 -33.97 28.07
C MET A 1 -8.29 -33.45 26.64
N PRO A 2 -8.73 -32.26 26.34
CA PRO A 2 -8.61 -31.75 24.99
C PRO A 2 -7.12 -31.65 24.64
N ASN A 3 -6.73 -32.17 23.47
CA ASN A 3 -5.41 -32.02 22.92
C ASN A 3 -5.08 -30.53 22.87
N LYS A 4 -4.14 -30.06 23.66
CA LYS A 4 -3.63 -28.72 23.61
C LYS A 4 -2.88 -28.61 22.27
N THR A 5 -3.51 -28.03 21.26
CA THR A 5 -2.86 -27.74 19.99
C THR A 5 -1.62 -26.90 20.33
N ILE A 6 -0.44 -27.43 20.07
CA ILE A 6 0.81 -26.67 20.28
C ILE A 6 0.83 -25.59 19.21
N MET A 7 0.55 -24.35 19.61
CA MET A 7 0.66 -23.18 18.72
C MET A 7 2.15 -22.91 18.46
N THR A 8 2.50 -22.70 17.21
CA THR A 8 3.87 -22.31 16.84
C THR A 8 4.13 -20.88 17.29
N HIS A 9 5.25 -20.69 18.00
CA HIS A 9 5.66 -19.38 18.50
C HIS A 9 6.78 -18.79 17.65
N TYR A 10 6.68 -17.48 17.36
CA TYR A 10 7.71 -16.70 16.67
C TYR A 10 8.10 -15.49 17.51
N ASN A 11 9.36 -15.03 17.40
CA ASN A 11 9.72 -13.74 18.02
C ASN A 11 8.98 -12.58 17.32
N THR A 12 8.83 -12.65 16.00
CA THR A 12 8.14 -11.60 15.23
C THR A 12 7.19 -12.24 14.22
N ILE A 13 5.92 -11.80 14.23
CA ILE A 13 4.95 -12.07 13.17
C ILE A 13 4.65 -10.76 12.44
N ILE A 14 4.75 -10.80 11.11
CA ILE A 14 4.52 -9.66 10.23
C ILE A 14 3.31 -9.98 9.36
N ILE A 15 2.35 -9.07 9.30
CA ILE A 15 1.09 -9.26 8.55
C ILE A 15 1.10 -8.34 7.34
N GLY A 16 1.24 -8.94 6.17
CA GLY A 16 1.38 -8.28 4.87
C GLY A 16 2.83 -8.31 4.36
N ALA A 17 3.00 -8.76 3.13
CA ALA A 17 4.28 -8.91 2.44
C ALA A 17 4.52 -7.82 1.38
N GLY A 18 4.05 -6.60 1.62
CA GLY A 18 4.49 -5.40 0.92
C GLY A 18 5.92 -5.01 1.34
N LEU A 19 6.48 -3.95 0.74
CA LEU A 19 7.87 -3.53 1.02
C LEU A 19 8.10 -3.20 2.51
N ALA A 20 7.11 -2.65 3.22
CA ALA A 20 7.20 -2.42 4.67
C ALA A 20 7.37 -3.74 5.45
N GLY A 21 6.52 -4.73 5.16
CA GLY A 21 6.57 -6.03 5.84
C GLY A 21 7.84 -6.81 5.51
N LEU A 22 8.25 -6.84 4.23
CA LEU A 22 9.49 -7.52 3.83
C LEU A 22 10.73 -6.84 4.43
N THR A 23 10.75 -5.51 4.51
CA THR A 23 11.83 -4.80 5.21
C THR A 23 11.85 -5.15 6.70
N ALA A 24 10.69 -5.18 7.36
CA ALA A 24 10.61 -5.62 8.75
C ALA A 24 11.12 -7.05 8.92
N ALA A 25 10.80 -7.96 8.00
CA ALA A 25 11.28 -9.35 8.01
C ALA A 25 12.81 -9.43 7.88
N ILE A 26 13.40 -8.66 6.96
CA ILE A 26 14.85 -8.57 6.77
C ILE A 26 15.53 -8.14 8.08
N TYR A 27 15.06 -7.08 8.71
CA TYR A 27 15.68 -6.56 9.94
C TYR A 27 15.47 -7.49 11.14
N SER A 28 14.29 -8.08 11.30
CA SER A 28 14.01 -9.07 12.35
C SER A 28 14.88 -10.32 12.21
N ALA A 29 14.93 -10.92 11.01
CA ALA A 29 15.71 -12.12 10.76
C ALA A 29 17.23 -11.87 10.91
N ARG A 30 17.75 -10.74 10.42
CA ARG A 30 19.14 -10.34 10.64
C ARG A 30 19.48 -10.16 12.12
N GLY A 31 18.49 -9.74 12.93
CA GLY A 31 18.61 -9.68 14.38
C GLY A 31 18.53 -11.03 15.10
N GLY A 32 18.54 -12.15 14.37
CA GLY A 32 18.46 -13.51 14.93
C GLY A 32 17.08 -13.87 15.48
N LYS A 33 16.02 -13.15 15.10
CA LYS A 33 14.64 -13.40 15.53
C LYS A 33 13.95 -14.41 14.61
N SER A 34 13.30 -15.46 15.18
CA SER A 34 12.39 -16.28 14.41
C SER A 34 11.26 -15.41 13.86
N THR A 35 11.12 -15.35 12.53
CA THR A 35 10.28 -14.36 11.85
C THR A 35 9.33 -15.05 10.88
N LEU A 36 8.02 -14.77 11.02
CA LEU A 36 6.97 -15.24 10.13
C LEU A 36 6.31 -14.04 9.43
N VAL A 37 6.22 -14.09 8.12
CA VAL A 37 5.43 -13.17 7.30
C VAL A 37 4.17 -13.88 6.84
N LEU A 38 3.01 -13.31 7.08
CA LEU A 38 1.71 -13.80 6.65
C LEU A 38 1.16 -12.89 5.54
N GLU A 39 0.90 -13.46 4.37
CA GLU A 39 0.34 -12.77 3.21
C GLU A 39 -0.96 -13.46 2.78
N SER A 40 -1.98 -12.68 2.48
CA SER A 40 -3.31 -13.23 2.16
C SER A 40 -3.45 -13.66 0.69
N THR A 41 -2.72 -13.02 -0.24
CA THR A 41 -2.93 -13.20 -1.69
C THR A 41 -1.62 -13.31 -2.45
N VAL A 42 -0.92 -12.20 -2.66
CA VAL A 42 0.29 -12.11 -3.47
C VAL A 42 1.29 -11.16 -2.82
N LEU A 43 2.58 -11.49 -2.91
CA LEU A 43 3.66 -10.64 -2.38
C LEU A 43 3.64 -9.27 -3.04
N GLY A 44 3.84 -8.21 -2.25
CA GLY A 44 4.11 -6.86 -2.72
C GLY A 44 2.93 -5.89 -2.66
N GLY A 45 1.68 -6.39 -2.67
CA GLY A 45 0.50 -5.50 -2.64
C GLY A 45 0.42 -4.59 -3.86
N GLN A 46 0.21 -3.29 -3.67
CA GLN A 46 -0.04 -2.33 -4.77
C GLN A 46 1.16 -2.13 -5.72
N ILE A 47 2.38 -2.35 -5.27
CA ILE A 47 3.57 -2.03 -6.06
C ILE A 47 3.79 -2.99 -7.24
N ILE A 48 3.28 -4.22 -7.18
CA ILE A 48 3.47 -5.20 -8.27
C ILE A 48 2.79 -4.80 -9.57
N TYR A 49 1.85 -3.85 -9.53
CA TYR A 49 1.18 -3.31 -10.71
C TYR A 49 1.94 -2.13 -11.35
N VAL A 50 3.12 -1.79 -10.82
CA VAL A 50 3.94 -0.68 -11.31
C VAL A 50 5.09 -1.24 -12.15
N ASP A 51 5.02 -0.99 -13.46
CA ASP A 51 6.02 -1.47 -14.42
C ASP A 51 7.38 -0.78 -14.24
N LYS A 52 7.37 0.49 -13.79
CA LYS A 52 8.57 1.30 -13.67
C LYS A 52 8.54 2.16 -12.41
N VAL A 53 9.52 1.93 -11.54
CA VAL A 53 9.79 2.72 -10.34
C VAL A 53 11.05 3.53 -10.56
N ASP A 54 10.95 4.87 -10.52
CA ASP A 54 12.06 5.80 -10.71
C ASP A 54 12.38 6.64 -9.46
N ASN A 55 11.57 6.51 -8.42
CA ASN A 55 11.67 7.29 -7.20
C ASN A 55 12.13 6.50 -5.95
N TYR A 56 12.65 5.27 -6.16
CA TYR A 56 13.31 4.52 -5.09
C TYR A 56 14.83 4.65 -5.24
N PRO A 57 15.56 5.13 -4.22
CA PRO A 57 17.00 5.35 -4.30
C PRO A 57 17.76 4.09 -4.72
N ALA A 58 18.73 4.24 -5.61
CA ALA A 58 19.60 3.20 -6.16
C ALA A 58 18.93 2.14 -7.06
N LEU A 59 17.61 2.20 -7.29
CA LEU A 59 16.88 1.27 -8.16
C LEU A 59 16.09 2.01 -9.26
N PRO A 60 16.73 2.78 -10.14
CA PRO A 60 16.03 3.45 -11.25
C PRO A 60 15.57 2.42 -12.28
N ASN A 61 14.45 2.68 -12.95
CA ASN A 61 13.87 1.83 -13.98
C ASN A 61 13.60 0.37 -13.57
N THR A 62 13.37 0.12 -12.29
CA THR A 62 13.10 -1.23 -11.78
C THR A 62 11.60 -1.45 -11.66
N SER A 63 11.09 -2.62 -12.03
CA SER A 63 9.67 -2.94 -11.84
C SER A 63 9.35 -3.16 -10.35
N GLY A 64 8.10 -2.91 -9.98
CA GLY A 64 7.63 -3.20 -8.63
C GLY A 64 7.74 -4.69 -8.28
N VAL A 65 7.54 -5.56 -9.27
CA VAL A 65 7.70 -7.02 -9.11
C VAL A 65 9.15 -7.38 -8.76
N ASP A 66 10.13 -6.81 -9.48
CA ASP A 66 11.55 -7.10 -9.23
C ASP A 66 11.98 -6.62 -7.83
N ILE A 67 11.54 -5.43 -7.42
CA ILE A 67 11.82 -4.90 -6.08
C ILE A 67 11.30 -5.84 -4.99
N ILE A 68 10.07 -6.31 -5.13
CA ILE A 68 9.44 -7.18 -4.15
C ILE A 68 10.06 -8.58 -4.16
N SER A 69 10.33 -9.14 -5.33
CA SER A 69 10.98 -10.44 -5.45
C SER A 69 12.35 -10.45 -4.77
N ALA A 70 13.17 -9.44 -5.05
CA ALA A 70 14.48 -9.28 -4.42
C ALA A 70 14.38 -9.13 -2.89
N ALA A 71 13.41 -8.34 -2.40
CA ALA A 71 13.20 -8.16 -0.96
C ALA A 71 12.72 -9.45 -0.27
N ALA A 72 11.84 -10.22 -0.92
CA ALA A 72 11.35 -11.50 -0.41
C ALA A 72 12.47 -12.56 -0.37
N GLU A 73 13.25 -12.68 -1.45
CA GLU A 73 14.42 -13.57 -1.50
C GLU A 73 15.44 -13.22 -0.42
N GLN A 74 15.70 -11.91 -0.21
CA GLN A 74 16.59 -11.45 0.85
C GLN A 74 16.05 -11.83 2.23
N ALA A 75 14.76 -11.61 2.52
CA ALA A 75 14.16 -11.97 3.80
C ALA A 75 14.27 -13.49 4.07
N GLN A 76 13.95 -14.31 3.07
CA GLN A 76 14.02 -15.78 3.17
C GLN A 76 15.46 -16.29 3.33
N SER A 77 16.42 -15.70 2.61
CA SER A 77 17.85 -16.06 2.74
C SER A 77 18.40 -15.78 4.14
N LEU A 78 17.77 -14.87 4.88
CA LEU A 78 18.09 -14.54 6.27
C LEU A 78 17.31 -15.38 7.28
N GLY A 79 16.45 -16.31 6.83
CA GLY A 79 15.70 -17.24 7.66
C GLY A 79 14.27 -16.82 8.01
N ALA A 80 13.72 -15.76 7.39
CA ALA A 80 12.31 -15.45 7.54
C ALA A 80 11.43 -16.45 6.77
N GLU A 81 10.38 -16.94 7.43
CA GLU A 81 9.36 -17.76 6.78
C GLU A 81 8.28 -16.87 6.16
N ILE A 82 7.84 -17.17 4.94
CA ILE A 82 6.70 -16.50 4.30
C ILE A 82 5.62 -17.55 4.06
N LYS A 83 4.41 -17.30 4.57
CA LYS A 83 3.25 -18.17 4.38
C LYS A 83 2.08 -17.41 3.76
N TYR A 84 1.39 -18.09 2.85
CA TYR A 84 0.18 -17.56 2.22
C TYR A 84 -1.04 -17.96 3.04
N GLU A 85 -1.32 -17.17 4.07
CA GLU A 85 -2.44 -17.35 4.98
C GLU A 85 -3.09 -16.01 5.31
N GLU A 86 -4.42 -15.97 5.21
CA GLU A 86 -5.17 -14.78 5.58
C GLU A 86 -5.34 -14.68 7.09
N VAL A 87 -4.86 -13.60 7.70
CA VAL A 87 -5.08 -13.31 9.11
C VAL A 87 -6.52 -12.86 9.34
N LYS A 88 -7.20 -13.52 10.25
CA LYS A 88 -8.59 -13.25 10.62
C LYS A 88 -8.73 -12.37 11.86
N SER A 89 -7.80 -12.53 12.81
CA SER A 89 -7.80 -11.72 14.04
C SER A 89 -6.44 -11.73 14.72
N ILE A 90 -6.22 -10.71 15.54
CA ILE A 90 -5.12 -10.61 16.51
C ILE A 90 -5.77 -10.43 17.88
N ALA A 91 -5.34 -11.21 18.87
CA ALA A 91 -5.74 -11.01 20.26
C ALA A 91 -4.73 -10.13 21.02
N ALA A 92 -5.14 -9.54 22.14
CA ALA A 92 -4.29 -8.68 22.95
C ALA A 92 -3.05 -9.41 23.53
N ASP A 93 -3.13 -10.72 23.70
CA ASP A 93 -2.00 -11.57 24.11
C ASP A 93 -1.05 -11.92 22.96
N LYS A 94 -1.22 -11.29 21.80
CA LYS A 94 -0.46 -11.50 20.58
C LYS A 94 -0.65 -12.91 19.96
N THR A 95 -1.81 -13.52 20.17
CA THR A 95 -2.24 -14.67 19.37
C THR A 95 -2.76 -14.18 18.01
N VAL A 96 -2.24 -14.75 16.93
CA VAL A 96 -2.66 -14.47 15.54
C VAL A 96 -3.42 -15.67 15.02
N THR A 97 -4.70 -15.48 14.69
CA THR A 97 -5.54 -16.50 14.07
C THR A 97 -5.60 -16.26 12.56
N THR A 98 -5.26 -17.29 11.79
CA THR A 98 -5.34 -17.27 10.33
C THR A 98 -6.49 -18.14 9.82
N SER A 99 -6.62 -18.25 8.49
CA SER A 99 -7.55 -19.17 7.83
C SER A 99 -7.24 -20.65 8.09
N SER A 100 -6.01 -21.00 8.49
CA SER A 100 -5.53 -22.37 8.59
C SER A 100 -4.85 -22.74 9.91
N ALA A 101 -4.40 -21.78 10.71
CA ALA A 101 -3.63 -22.04 11.93
C ALA A 101 -3.76 -20.90 12.96
N GLU A 102 -3.21 -21.16 14.14
CA GLU A 102 -2.98 -20.16 15.19
C GLU A 102 -1.50 -20.10 15.54
N TYR A 103 -1.00 -18.89 15.73
CA TYR A 103 0.38 -18.57 16.06
C TYR A 103 0.43 -17.63 17.25
N THR A 104 1.55 -17.65 17.99
CA THR A 104 1.83 -16.64 19.03
C THR A 104 3.12 -15.91 18.72
N ALA A 105 3.24 -14.65 19.18
CA ALA A 105 4.43 -13.85 18.94
C ALA A 105 4.85 -13.05 20.17
N ASP A 106 6.16 -12.70 20.24
CA ASP A 106 6.62 -11.65 21.15
C ASP A 106 6.24 -10.27 20.61
N LYS A 107 6.32 -10.09 19.28
CA LYS A 107 6.06 -8.86 18.55
C LYS A 107 5.19 -9.11 17.31
N ILE A 108 4.22 -8.25 17.05
CA ILE A 108 3.41 -8.25 15.82
C ILE A 108 3.65 -6.93 15.07
N ILE A 109 3.87 -7.01 13.75
CA ILE A 109 3.99 -5.85 12.87
C ILE A 109 2.88 -5.92 11.81
N ILE A 110 1.96 -4.96 11.84
CA ILE A 110 0.86 -4.82 10.90
C ILE A 110 1.34 -4.00 9.69
N ALA A 111 1.51 -4.63 8.53
CA ALA A 111 2.05 -4.03 7.30
C ALA A 111 1.11 -4.21 6.10
N ILE A 112 -0.20 -4.13 6.33
CA ILE A 112 -1.29 -4.46 5.37
C ILE A 112 -1.50 -3.42 4.27
N GLY A 113 -0.76 -2.30 4.28
CA GLY A 113 -0.87 -1.26 3.26
C GLY A 113 -2.25 -0.59 3.18
N ILE A 114 -2.60 -0.13 1.98
CA ILE A 114 -3.87 0.53 1.67
C ILE A 114 -4.50 -0.09 0.42
N THR A 115 -5.80 0.15 0.24
CA THR A 115 -6.49 -0.06 -1.03
C THR A 115 -6.91 1.30 -1.60
N ARG A 116 -6.54 1.58 -2.84
CA ARG A 116 -7.01 2.76 -3.58
C ARG A 116 -8.45 2.55 -4.00
N LYS A 117 -9.29 3.56 -3.81
CA LYS A 117 -10.64 3.55 -4.35
C LYS A 117 -10.59 3.79 -5.84
N LYS A 118 -11.40 3.05 -6.59
CA LYS A 118 -11.54 3.18 -8.04
C LYS A 118 -12.74 4.08 -8.38
N LEU A 119 -12.77 4.57 -9.62
CA LEU A 119 -13.94 5.23 -10.19
C LEU A 119 -15.02 4.21 -10.57
N GLU A 120 -14.59 2.98 -10.91
CA GLU A 120 -15.44 1.89 -11.42
C GLU A 120 -16.12 2.23 -12.74
N VAL A 121 -15.38 2.93 -13.63
CA VAL A 121 -15.84 3.31 -14.97
C VAL A 121 -15.11 2.51 -16.05
N MET A 122 -15.71 2.45 -17.24
CA MET A 122 -15.11 1.81 -18.42
C MET A 122 -13.76 2.47 -18.74
N GLY A 123 -12.74 1.67 -19.09
CA GLY A 123 -11.40 2.13 -19.42
C GLY A 123 -10.46 2.32 -18.23
N GLU A 124 -10.97 2.46 -16.99
CA GLU A 124 -10.11 2.70 -15.82
C GLU A 124 -9.06 1.59 -15.63
N GLU A 125 -9.48 0.33 -15.62
CA GLU A 125 -8.56 -0.82 -15.46
C GLU A 125 -7.72 -1.08 -16.71
N GLN A 126 -8.31 -0.88 -17.89
CA GLN A 126 -7.63 -1.08 -19.16
C GLN A 126 -6.41 -0.17 -19.33
N PHE A 127 -6.52 1.06 -18.85
CA PHE A 127 -5.48 2.08 -18.96
C PHE A 127 -4.70 2.29 -17.66
N ALA A 128 -4.86 1.44 -16.65
CA ALA A 128 -4.03 1.48 -15.45
C ALA A 128 -2.54 1.32 -15.81
N GLY A 129 -1.70 2.29 -15.40
CA GLY A 129 -0.29 2.38 -15.81
C GLY A 129 -0.05 2.84 -17.26
N LYS A 130 -1.11 3.04 -18.05
CA LYS A 130 -1.06 3.51 -19.45
C LYS A 130 -1.80 4.84 -19.63
N GLY A 131 -1.70 5.70 -18.63
CA GLY A 131 -2.37 6.99 -18.56
C GLY A 131 -3.29 7.14 -17.36
N VAL A 132 -3.82 6.06 -16.77
CA VAL A 132 -4.54 6.11 -15.49
C VAL A 132 -3.56 5.84 -14.35
N SER A 133 -3.52 6.76 -13.39
CA SER A 133 -2.71 6.67 -12.17
C SER A 133 -3.52 7.01 -10.92
N TYR A 134 -3.09 6.47 -9.79
CA TYR A 134 -3.64 6.77 -8.46
C TYR A 134 -2.64 7.50 -7.56
N CYS A 135 -1.52 8.00 -8.13
CA CYS A 135 -0.45 8.63 -7.35
C CYS A 135 0.28 9.69 -8.19
N ALA A 136 -0.08 10.96 -8.05
CA ALA A 136 0.58 12.04 -8.76
C ALA A 136 2.08 12.13 -8.49
N VAL A 137 2.49 11.96 -7.23
CA VAL A 137 3.92 11.99 -6.82
C VAL A 137 4.72 10.84 -7.44
N CYS A 138 4.08 9.69 -7.71
CA CYS A 138 4.74 8.54 -8.32
C CYS A 138 4.94 8.74 -9.83
N ASP A 139 3.88 9.13 -10.52
CA ASP A 139 3.78 9.02 -11.99
C ASP A 139 3.75 10.36 -12.70
N GLY A 140 3.54 11.48 -11.99
CA GLY A 140 3.39 12.80 -12.58
C GLY A 140 4.56 13.21 -13.46
N ALA A 141 5.78 12.81 -13.11
CA ALA A 141 6.99 13.13 -13.90
C ALA A 141 6.97 12.55 -15.33
N PHE A 142 6.24 11.45 -15.57
CA PHE A 142 6.09 10.83 -16.90
C PHE A 142 5.21 11.68 -17.84
N TYR A 143 4.45 12.60 -17.27
CA TYR A 143 3.52 13.47 -18.02
C TYR A 143 4.00 14.93 -18.10
N LYS A 144 5.31 15.14 -17.99
CA LYS A 144 5.91 16.47 -18.15
C LYS A 144 5.56 17.06 -19.50
N GLY A 145 5.00 18.29 -19.48
CA GLY A 145 4.61 19.02 -20.70
C GLY A 145 3.38 18.44 -21.42
N LYS A 146 2.59 17.59 -20.74
CA LYS A 146 1.35 16.99 -21.24
C LYS A 146 0.14 17.49 -20.46
N THR A 147 -1.06 17.19 -20.96
CA THR A 147 -2.31 17.49 -20.26
C THR A 147 -2.67 16.37 -19.30
N ALA A 148 -2.96 16.71 -18.04
CA ALA A 148 -3.43 15.80 -17.02
C ALA A 148 -4.82 16.18 -16.51
N VAL A 149 -5.66 15.17 -16.29
CA VAL A 149 -6.95 15.33 -15.59
C VAL A 149 -6.80 14.76 -14.18
N VAL A 150 -7.25 15.51 -13.16
CA VAL A 150 -7.38 15.02 -11.78
C VAL A 150 -8.86 14.85 -11.46
N ILE A 151 -9.26 13.60 -11.12
CA ILE A 151 -10.65 13.26 -10.81
C ILE A 151 -10.79 13.04 -9.31
N GLY A 152 -11.67 13.80 -8.66
CA GLY A 152 -11.96 13.70 -7.25
C GLY A 152 -11.98 15.04 -6.55
N LYS A 153 -12.24 15.01 -5.24
CA LYS A 153 -12.38 16.22 -4.41
C LYS A 153 -11.68 16.08 -3.06
N GLY A 154 -11.52 17.22 -2.41
CA GLY A 154 -10.90 17.32 -1.09
C GLY A 154 -9.39 17.32 -1.16
N LYS A 155 -8.76 17.12 0.00
CA LYS A 155 -7.32 17.33 0.22
C LYS A 155 -6.43 16.58 -0.78
N MET A 156 -6.75 15.30 -1.08
CA MET A 156 -5.94 14.49 -1.97
C MET A 156 -5.91 15.05 -3.40
N ALA A 157 -7.08 15.43 -3.95
CA ALA A 157 -7.15 16.03 -5.28
C ALA A 157 -6.40 17.38 -5.33
N THR A 158 -6.52 18.21 -4.27
CA THR A 158 -5.80 19.48 -4.18
C THR A 158 -4.28 19.25 -4.16
N GLU A 159 -3.78 18.31 -3.35
CA GLU A 159 -2.35 17.98 -3.29
C GLU A 159 -1.83 17.44 -4.63
N ASP A 160 -2.61 16.60 -5.32
CA ASP A 160 -2.25 16.07 -6.65
C ASP A 160 -2.20 17.19 -7.70
N ILE A 161 -3.16 18.13 -7.70
CA ILE A 161 -3.17 19.29 -8.59
C ILE A 161 -1.95 20.19 -8.33
N GLU A 162 -1.69 20.54 -7.08
CA GLU A 162 -0.53 21.35 -6.69
C GLU A 162 0.79 20.70 -7.14
N PHE A 163 0.90 19.37 -7.03
CA PHE A 163 2.09 18.63 -7.45
C PHE A 163 2.25 18.60 -8.99
N LEU A 164 1.15 18.41 -9.73
CA LEU A 164 1.18 18.28 -11.20
C LEU A 164 1.32 19.62 -11.94
N THR A 165 0.82 20.71 -11.35
CA THR A 165 0.81 22.04 -11.99
C THR A 165 2.18 22.51 -12.49
N PRO A 166 3.29 22.37 -11.77
CA PRO A 166 4.63 22.74 -12.26
C PRO A 166 5.23 21.74 -13.25
N ILE A 167 4.63 20.58 -13.45
CA ILE A 167 5.16 19.48 -14.26
C ILE A 167 4.43 19.40 -15.61
N CYS A 168 3.10 19.44 -15.59
CA CYS A 168 2.25 19.29 -16.76
C CYS A 168 2.09 20.63 -17.48
N GLU A 169 1.77 20.59 -18.79
CA GLU A 169 1.38 21.77 -19.55
C GLU A 169 0.02 22.31 -19.08
N SER A 170 -0.90 21.40 -18.76
CA SER A 170 -2.24 21.73 -18.26
C SER A 170 -2.71 20.70 -17.25
N VAL A 171 -3.39 21.16 -16.20
CA VAL A 171 -4.05 20.30 -15.21
C VAL A 171 -5.53 20.65 -15.14
N ILE A 172 -6.39 19.74 -15.55
CA ILE A 172 -7.84 19.90 -15.57
C ILE A 172 -8.41 19.18 -14.33
N HIS A 173 -9.20 19.90 -13.54
CA HIS A 173 -9.83 19.33 -12.35
C HIS A 173 -11.28 18.94 -12.63
N LEU A 174 -11.62 17.67 -12.45
CA LEU A 174 -12.98 17.12 -12.49
C LEU A 174 -13.40 16.68 -11.08
N PRO A 175 -14.08 17.54 -10.29
CA PRO A 175 -14.29 17.30 -8.87
C PRO A 175 -15.36 16.25 -8.58
N ASP A 176 -16.27 15.94 -9.51
CA ASP A 176 -17.31 14.95 -9.30
C ASP A 176 -16.99 13.63 -10.03
N PRO A 177 -16.59 12.56 -9.29
CA PRO A 177 -16.33 11.27 -9.90
C PRO A 177 -17.55 10.64 -10.59
N LYS A 178 -18.76 11.02 -10.17
CA LYS A 178 -20.01 10.52 -10.77
C LYS A 178 -20.31 11.13 -12.15
N ALA A 179 -19.65 12.23 -12.47
CA ALA A 179 -19.76 12.85 -13.80
C ALA A 179 -18.91 12.13 -14.87
N ILE A 180 -18.09 11.15 -14.49
CA ILE A 180 -17.26 10.41 -15.42
C ILE A 180 -18.04 9.20 -15.96
N ALA A 181 -18.16 9.10 -17.27
CA ALA A 181 -18.79 7.98 -17.95
C ALA A 181 -17.76 6.94 -18.39
N GLU A 182 -16.63 7.38 -18.96
CA GLU A 182 -15.63 6.50 -19.54
C GLU A 182 -14.27 7.19 -19.62
N ILE A 183 -13.20 6.43 -19.47
CA ILE A 183 -11.83 6.84 -19.83
C ILE A 183 -11.51 6.18 -21.18
N LYS A 184 -11.22 6.99 -22.20
CA LYS A 184 -10.98 6.53 -23.56
C LYS A 184 -9.51 6.54 -23.90
N GLY A 185 -9.14 5.70 -24.87
CA GLY A 185 -7.76 5.65 -25.36
C GLY A 185 -7.55 4.62 -26.46
N ASP A 186 -6.36 4.68 -27.07
CA ASP A 186 -5.84 3.70 -28.01
C ASP A 186 -4.40 3.36 -27.59
N GLY A 187 -4.24 2.24 -26.91
CA GLY A 187 -2.96 1.85 -26.27
C GLY A 187 -2.62 2.64 -25.01
N ALA A 188 -3.01 3.92 -24.91
CA ALA A 188 -2.91 4.79 -23.74
C ALA A 188 -4.11 5.74 -23.69
N VAL A 189 -4.29 6.45 -22.55
CA VAL A 189 -5.36 7.45 -22.39
C VAL A 189 -5.27 8.55 -23.44
N THR A 190 -6.42 8.93 -24.01
CA THR A 190 -6.55 10.07 -24.93
C THR A 190 -7.61 11.08 -24.51
N SER A 191 -8.61 10.66 -23.74
CA SER A 191 -9.67 11.55 -23.26
C SER A 191 -10.48 10.93 -22.10
N VAL A 192 -11.25 11.78 -21.44
CA VAL A 192 -12.30 11.42 -20.47
C VAL A 192 -13.64 11.85 -21.03
N LEU A 193 -14.59 10.92 -21.14
CA LEU A 193 -15.98 11.17 -21.49
C LEU A 193 -16.81 11.42 -20.22
N LEU A 194 -17.53 12.52 -20.19
CA LEU A 194 -18.45 12.84 -19.10
C LEU A 194 -19.87 12.29 -19.38
N THR A 195 -20.66 12.16 -18.34
CA THR A 195 -22.06 11.67 -18.42
C THR A 195 -22.99 12.58 -19.22
N ASP A 196 -22.64 13.86 -19.38
CA ASP A 196 -23.37 14.82 -20.22
C ASP A 196 -22.99 14.76 -21.71
N GLY A 197 -22.06 13.87 -22.08
CA GLY A 197 -21.54 13.71 -23.43
C GLY A 197 -20.34 14.60 -23.76
N THR A 198 -19.89 15.45 -22.84
CA THR A 198 -18.67 16.25 -23.02
C THR A 198 -17.44 15.35 -23.01
N GLU A 199 -16.54 15.52 -23.96
CA GLU A 199 -15.27 14.82 -24.03
C GLU A 199 -14.11 15.77 -23.73
N THR A 200 -13.27 15.41 -22.76
CA THR A 200 -12.12 16.18 -22.31
C THR A 200 -10.83 15.48 -22.75
N PRO A 201 -10.11 16.00 -23.75
CA PRO A 201 -8.82 15.46 -24.18
C PRO A 201 -7.79 15.52 -23.05
N THR A 202 -7.02 14.44 -22.88
CA THR A 202 -5.97 14.36 -21.86
C THR A 202 -4.99 13.22 -22.16
N ASP A 203 -3.75 13.36 -21.72
CA ASP A 203 -2.73 12.28 -21.79
C ASP A 203 -2.69 11.43 -20.53
N ALA A 204 -3.23 11.96 -19.40
CA ALA A 204 -3.23 11.25 -18.12
C ALA A 204 -4.47 11.58 -17.28
N VAL A 205 -4.90 10.57 -16.51
CA VAL A 205 -5.98 10.67 -15.52
C VAL A 205 -5.44 10.26 -14.16
N PHE A 206 -5.43 11.18 -13.21
CA PHE A 206 -5.08 10.92 -11.81
C PHE A 206 -6.35 10.76 -10.98
N VAL A 207 -6.55 9.55 -10.44
CA VAL A 207 -7.76 9.19 -9.69
C VAL A 207 -7.56 9.51 -8.21
N ALA A 208 -8.14 10.60 -7.72
CA ALA A 208 -8.01 11.13 -6.38
C ALA A 208 -9.30 10.97 -5.55
N VAL A 209 -9.98 9.81 -5.67
CA VAL A 209 -11.28 9.55 -5.02
C VAL A 209 -11.15 8.91 -3.63
N GLY A 210 -9.94 8.73 -3.16
CA GLY A 210 -9.66 8.29 -1.80
C GLY A 210 -8.96 6.93 -1.69
N MET A 211 -8.73 6.54 -0.45
CA MET A 211 -8.11 5.28 -0.08
C MET A 211 -8.79 4.72 1.17
N SER A 212 -8.64 3.43 1.39
CA SER A 212 -9.15 2.72 2.56
C SER A 212 -8.10 1.78 3.13
N VAL A 213 -8.23 1.49 4.42
CA VAL A 213 -7.44 0.49 5.12
C VAL A 213 -8.41 -0.53 5.71
N ASN A 214 -8.19 -1.80 5.43
CA ASN A 214 -9.01 -2.86 6.02
C ASN A 214 -8.51 -3.20 7.43
N THR A 215 -8.97 -2.44 8.42
CA THR A 215 -8.60 -2.59 9.83
C THR A 215 -9.76 -3.05 10.73
N ALA A 216 -10.89 -3.49 10.14
CA ALA A 216 -12.07 -3.89 10.90
C ALA A 216 -11.84 -5.15 11.76
N TRP A 217 -10.90 -6.01 11.35
CA TRP A 217 -10.53 -7.25 12.04
C TRP A 217 -9.49 -7.06 13.14
N LEU A 218 -8.88 -5.88 13.27
CA LEU A 218 -7.93 -5.56 14.33
C LEU A 218 -8.65 -5.35 15.67
N PRO A 219 -7.98 -5.62 16.80
CA PRO A 219 -8.49 -5.30 18.14
C PRO A 219 -9.03 -3.87 18.23
N ALA A 220 -10.14 -3.70 18.96
CA ALA A 220 -10.77 -2.39 19.13
C ALA A 220 -9.88 -1.38 19.85
N GLU A 221 -8.98 -1.86 20.70
CA GLU A 221 -8.01 -1.09 21.47
C GLU A 221 -6.93 -0.43 20.63
N ILE A 222 -6.68 -0.94 19.41
CA ILE A 222 -5.77 -0.27 18.48
C ILE A 222 -6.44 1.00 17.97
N LYS A 223 -5.89 2.15 18.38
CA LYS A 223 -6.39 3.47 17.97
C LYS A 223 -6.27 3.69 16.48
N ARG A 224 -7.33 4.21 15.88
CA ARG A 224 -7.45 4.48 14.45
C ARG A 224 -8.06 5.85 14.21
N THR A 225 -7.73 6.45 13.08
CA THR A 225 -8.42 7.63 12.59
C THR A 225 -9.84 7.25 12.14
N GLU A 226 -10.70 8.24 11.90
CA GLU A 226 -12.05 8.03 11.32
C GLU A 226 -12.00 7.32 9.95
N LYS A 227 -10.87 7.43 9.23
CA LYS A 227 -10.64 6.76 7.94
C LYS A 227 -10.04 5.35 8.07
N GLY A 228 -9.85 4.85 9.29
CA GLY A 228 -9.33 3.51 9.58
C GLY A 228 -7.80 3.40 9.63
N PHE A 229 -7.03 4.48 9.42
CA PHE A 229 -5.56 4.43 9.52
C PHE A 229 -5.12 4.20 10.96
N ILE A 230 -4.10 3.35 11.14
CA ILE A 230 -3.58 3.00 12.46
C ILE A 230 -2.73 4.15 12.99
N ILE A 231 -3.09 4.64 14.18
CA ILE A 231 -2.36 5.69 14.89
C ILE A 231 -1.19 5.02 15.63
N THR A 232 0.03 5.52 15.38
CA THR A 232 1.26 5.03 16.00
C THR A 232 2.12 6.21 16.46
N ASP A 233 3.07 5.92 17.33
CA ASP A 233 4.17 6.84 17.65
C ASP A 233 5.29 6.82 16.59
N GLU A 234 6.39 7.52 16.87
CA GLU A 234 7.58 7.59 16.01
C GLU A 234 8.31 6.25 15.89
N SER A 235 8.17 5.36 16.89
CA SER A 235 8.70 3.99 16.91
C SER A 235 7.82 3.00 16.14
N CYS A 236 6.77 3.49 15.47
CA CYS A 236 5.76 2.67 14.82
C CYS A 236 4.89 1.83 15.77
N GLN A 237 4.97 2.05 17.09
CA GLN A 237 4.19 1.33 18.09
C GLN A 237 2.74 1.79 18.08
N THR A 238 1.81 0.85 18.14
CA THR A 238 0.37 1.15 18.28
C THR A 238 0.01 1.44 19.74
N SER A 239 -1.28 1.64 20.01
CA SER A 239 -1.78 1.76 21.40
C SER A 239 -1.75 0.44 22.20
N LEU A 240 -1.44 -0.69 21.60
CA LEU A 240 -1.23 -1.97 22.26
C LEU A 240 0.25 -2.31 22.30
N ASP A 241 0.73 -2.72 23.48
CA ASP A 241 2.13 -3.08 23.70
C ASP A 241 2.54 -4.31 22.88
N GLY A 242 3.72 -4.23 22.25
CA GLY A 242 4.27 -5.28 21.39
C GLY A 242 3.56 -5.43 20.03
N ILE A 243 2.63 -4.52 19.69
CA ILE A 243 1.97 -4.47 18.38
C ILE A 243 2.34 -3.16 17.69
N TYR A 244 2.92 -3.27 16.51
CA TYR A 244 3.41 -2.18 15.67
C TYR A 244 2.64 -2.11 14.37
N ALA A 245 2.70 -0.97 13.68
CA ALA A 245 2.21 -0.86 12.31
C ALA A 245 3.27 -0.20 11.43
N ALA A 246 3.40 -0.65 10.18
CA ALA A 246 4.40 -0.16 9.23
C ALA A 246 3.80 0.10 7.85
N GLY A 247 4.31 1.10 7.16
CA GLY A 247 3.90 1.44 5.81
C GLY A 247 2.58 2.22 5.74
N ASP A 248 1.88 2.06 4.64
CA ASP A 248 0.78 2.93 4.25
C ASP A 248 -0.49 2.80 5.10
N CYS A 249 -0.63 1.70 5.87
CA CYS A 249 -1.74 1.52 6.80
C CYS A 249 -1.70 2.47 8.02
N ARG A 250 -0.55 3.12 8.28
CA ARG A 250 -0.39 4.11 9.35
C ARG A 250 -1.04 5.44 9.00
N ASP A 251 -1.40 6.19 10.04
CA ASP A 251 -1.72 7.61 9.92
C ASP A 251 -0.43 8.42 9.69
N LYS A 252 -0.12 8.70 8.44
CA LYS A 252 1.08 9.42 8.00
C LYS A 252 0.79 10.26 6.76
N LYS A 253 1.60 11.32 6.58
CA LYS A 253 1.41 12.27 5.47
C LYS A 253 1.87 11.67 4.13
N HIS A 254 3.05 11.06 4.08
CA HIS A 254 3.68 10.58 2.85
C HIS A 254 3.65 9.06 2.76
N ARG A 255 3.08 8.53 1.67
CA ARG A 255 2.98 7.12 1.36
C ARG A 255 3.82 6.82 0.13
N GLN A 256 5.05 6.42 0.36
CA GLN A 256 6.05 6.11 -0.66
C GLN A 256 6.78 4.81 -0.29
N LEU A 257 7.38 4.14 -1.28
CA LEU A 257 8.15 2.92 -1.04
C LEU A 257 9.25 3.12 0.00
N VAL A 258 10.01 4.22 -0.12
CA VAL A 258 11.09 4.55 0.81
C VAL A 258 10.59 4.77 2.24
N THR A 259 9.42 5.42 2.42
CA THR A 259 8.84 5.62 3.75
C THR A 259 8.22 4.34 4.29
N ALA A 260 7.72 3.45 3.45
CA ALA A 260 7.25 2.12 3.82
C ALA A 260 8.40 1.24 4.30
N ALA A 261 9.52 1.23 3.58
CA ALA A 261 10.74 0.53 3.99
C ALA A 261 11.28 1.07 5.32
N ALA A 262 11.33 2.40 5.50
CA ALA A 262 11.76 3.03 6.75
C ALA A 262 10.89 2.59 7.94
N ASP A 263 9.56 2.59 7.79
CA ASP A 263 8.65 2.12 8.84
C ASP A 263 8.88 0.64 9.18
N GLY A 264 9.13 -0.21 8.17
CA GLY A 264 9.46 -1.62 8.36
C GLY A 264 10.74 -1.80 9.19
N CYS A 265 11.77 -1.03 8.88
CA CYS A 265 13.02 -1.00 9.64
C CYS A 265 12.78 -0.56 11.10
N ILE A 266 12.10 0.58 11.30
CA ILE A 266 11.83 1.16 12.62
C ILE A 266 11.05 0.15 13.48
N SER A 267 9.93 -0.38 12.96
CA SER A 267 9.07 -1.32 13.70
C SER A 267 9.79 -2.63 14.10
N ALA A 268 10.73 -3.09 13.28
CA ALA A 268 11.51 -4.29 13.59
C ALA A 268 12.53 -4.04 14.71
N LEU A 269 13.16 -2.85 14.73
CA LEU A 269 14.22 -2.50 15.68
C LEU A 269 13.69 -1.96 17.02
N SER A 270 12.47 -1.42 17.05
CA SER A 270 11.79 -1.02 18.30
C SER A 270 11.33 -2.23 19.09
#